data_cd144b7396087be2826983dcece20c8d
#
_entry.id   cd144b7396087be2826983dcece20c8d
#
_cell.length_a   1.000
_cell.length_b   1.000
_cell.length_c   1.000
_cell.angle_alpha   90.00
_cell.angle_beta   90.00
_cell.angle_gamma   90.00
#
_symmetry.space_group_name_H-M   'P 1'
#
loop_
_entity.id
_entity.type
_entity.pdbx_description
1 polymer ?
#
loop_
_entity_poly.entity_id
_entity_poly.type
_entity_poly.pdbx_seq_one_letter_code
_entity_poly.pdbx_strand_id
1 'polypeptide(L)'
;GLTQSIQDPILEEAVPSTFRDPAGNWFGLTIRARLIYASKERVQENDITYEELTSSKWNRRICSRSGKNDYNIDLIASMVAHHGLEETKLWLKGVKENLARRPQGNDRAQVKAIYVGQCDISLGNSYYFGKMLADKEQQEWARSVKLLFPNQENRGTHVNISGMALTKYAPNREDAIKLMRFLVSEEAQKIYAEVNYEFPVRQGVALSPLLKPYEGFISDKIPLIDFIQYRRDASILVDQVGFDE
;
A
#
# COMPACT_ATOMS: atom_id res chain seq x y z
N GLY A 1 16.94 13.74 -15.22
CA GLY A 1 17.45 12.54 -15.50
C GLY A 1 18.47 11.87 -14.58
N LEU A 2 17.99 11.09 -13.58
CA LEU A 2 18.86 10.25 -12.74
C LEU A 2 18.96 8.81 -13.27
N THR A 3 18.08 8.43 -14.20
CA THR A 3 17.94 7.06 -14.73
C THR A 3 18.26 6.98 -16.21
N GLN A 4 18.57 5.77 -16.67
CA GLN A 4 18.62 5.41 -18.10
C GLN A 4 17.31 4.70 -18.46
N SER A 5 16.76 5.03 -19.62
CA SER A 5 15.66 4.27 -20.21
C SER A 5 16.16 2.89 -20.66
N ILE A 6 15.36 1.86 -20.37
CA ILE A 6 15.58 0.48 -20.78
C ILE A 6 14.36 0.04 -21.57
N GLN A 7 14.61 -0.46 -22.79
CA GLN A 7 13.61 -1.18 -23.57
C GLN A 7 14.04 -2.66 -23.59
N ASP A 8 13.29 -3.50 -22.90
CA ASP A 8 13.64 -4.89 -22.70
C ASP A 8 12.38 -5.75 -22.73
N PRO A 9 12.21 -6.61 -23.74
CA PRO A 9 11.00 -7.41 -23.89
C PRO A 9 10.71 -8.32 -22.69
N ILE A 10 11.75 -8.82 -21.99
CA ILE A 10 11.56 -9.68 -20.81
C ILE A 10 10.98 -8.88 -19.64
N LEU A 11 11.48 -7.66 -19.43
CA LEU A 11 10.97 -6.78 -18.39
C LEU A 11 9.55 -6.31 -18.70
N GLU A 12 9.29 -5.99 -19.98
CA GLU A 12 8.00 -5.50 -20.45
C GLU A 12 6.90 -6.57 -20.41
N GLU A 13 7.25 -7.83 -20.69
CA GLU A 13 6.35 -8.97 -20.56
C GLU A 13 6.05 -9.31 -19.09
N ALA A 14 7.09 -9.26 -18.23
CA ALA A 14 6.96 -9.64 -16.83
C ALA A 14 6.23 -8.61 -15.97
N VAL A 15 6.37 -7.31 -16.31
CA VAL A 15 5.82 -6.21 -15.52
C VAL A 15 4.68 -5.52 -16.27
N PRO A 16 3.42 -5.62 -15.80
CA PRO A 16 2.28 -4.95 -16.42
C PRO A 16 2.51 -3.44 -16.61
N SER A 17 1.94 -2.87 -17.66
CA SER A 17 2.13 -1.45 -18.00
C SER A 17 1.73 -0.47 -16.90
N THR A 18 0.79 -0.84 -16.03
CA THR A 18 0.37 -0.06 -14.86
C THR A 18 1.46 0.04 -13.78
N PHE A 19 2.43 -0.87 -13.79
CA PHE A 19 3.52 -0.96 -12.79
C PHE A 19 4.91 -0.70 -13.38
N ARG A 20 4.99 -0.01 -14.52
CA ARG A 20 6.27 0.42 -15.12
C ARG A 20 6.13 1.78 -15.78
N ASP A 21 7.25 2.47 -15.92
CA ASP A 21 7.30 3.71 -16.68
C ASP A 21 7.14 3.41 -18.18
N PRO A 22 6.24 4.07 -18.89
CA PRO A 22 6.10 3.92 -20.34
C PRO A 22 7.39 4.20 -21.12
N ALA A 23 8.26 5.10 -20.60
CA ALA A 23 9.57 5.41 -21.18
C ALA A 23 10.69 4.45 -20.71
N GLY A 24 10.38 3.45 -19.86
CA GLY A 24 11.34 2.44 -19.39
C GLY A 24 12.35 2.93 -18.36
N ASN A 25 12.06 4.02 -17.64
CA ASN A 25 12.97 4.55 -16.62
C ASN A 25 12.92 3.78 -15.30
N TRP A 26 11.83 3.06 -15.03
CA TRP A 26 11.66 2.22 -13.84
C TRP A 26 10.68 1.08 -14.10
N PHE A 27 10.82 -0.01 -13.32
CA PHE A 27 9.97 -1.20 -13.36
C PHE A 27 9.60 -1.60 -11.94
N GLY A 28 8.33 -1.97 -11.72
CA GLY A 28 7.86 -2.55 -10.46
C GLY A 28 8.46 -3.93 -10.22
N LEU A 29 8.62 -4.26 -8.94
CA LEU A 29 9.07 -5.58 -8.48
C LEU A 29 7.98 -6.30 -7.72
N THR A 30 7.31 -5.59 -6.81
CA THR A 30 6.27 -6.15 -5.94
C THR A 30 5.19 -5.13 -5.70
N ILE A 31 4.00 -5.62 -5.31
CA ILE A 31 2.83 -4.80 -5.02
C ILE A 31 2.52 -4.88 -3.52
N ARG A 32 2.23 -3.73 -2.93
CA ARG A 32 1.84 -3.58 -1.52
C ARG A 32 0.49 -2.87 -1.46
N ALA A 33 -0.54 -3.59 -1.03
CA ALA A 33 -1.87 -3.00 -0.86
C ALA A 33 -1.91 -2.16 0.42
N ARG A 34 -2.52 -0.97 0.34
CA ARG A 34 -2.84 -0.13 1.50
C ARG A 34 -4.23 -0.51 1.99
N LEU A 35 -4.33 -1.45 2.91
CA LEU A 35 -5.58 -2.04 3.37
C LEU A 35 -6.02 -1.53 4.74
N ILE A 36 -7.17 -2.00 5.17
CA ILE A 36 -7.69 -1.79 6.53
C ILE A 36 -7.47 -3.07 7.34
N TYR A 37 -6.74 -2.97 8.43
CA TYR A 37 -6.75 -3.94 9.51
C TYR A 37 -7.98 -3.69 10.37
N ALA A 38 -8.82 -4.70 10.56
CA ALA A 38 -10.05 -4.59 11.32
C ALA A 38 -10.10 -5.63 12.43
N SER A 39 -10.50 -5.25 13.63
CA SER A 39 -10.72 -6.18 14.75
C SER A 39 -11.71 -7.27 14.36
N LYS A 40 -11.34 -8.55 14.52
CA LYS A 40 -12.24 -9.67 14.26
C LYS A 40 -13.46 -9.69 15.17
N GLU A 41 -13.32 -9.18 16.39
CA GLU A 41 -14.38 -9.20 17.41
C GLU A 41 -15.31 -8.01 17.32
N ARG A 42 -14.79 -6.80 16.99
CA ARG A 42 -15.51 -5.54 17.10
C ARG A 42 -15.97 -4.95 15.77
N VAL A 43 -15.52 -5.52 14.64
CA VAL A 43 -15.87 -5.07 13.29
C VAL A 43 -16.55 -6.20 12.53
N GLN A 44 -17.82 -5.99 12.18
CA GLN A 44 -18.64 -6.99 11.49
C GLN A 44 -18.55 -6.85 9.96
N GLU A 45 -18.19 -5.66 9.45
CA GLU A 45 -18.06 -5.36 8.04
C GLU A 45 -17.04 -6.30 7.38
N ASN A 46 -17.36 -6.82 6.19
CA ASN A 46 -16.46 -7.62 5.37
C ASN A 46 -15.95 -6.86 4.15
N ASP A 47 -16.55 -5.74 3.83
CA ASP A 47 -16.17 -4.78 2.82
C ASP A 47 -16.10 -3.38 3.43
N ILE A 48 -15.37 -2.49 2.81
CA ILE A 48 -15.19 -1.10 3.24
C ILE A 48 -14.67 -0.28 2.05
N THR A 49 -14.93 1.01 2.06
CA THR A 49 -14.26 1.96 1.16
C THR A 49 -13.39 2.92 1.95
N TYR A 50 -12.41 3.56 1.31
CA TYR A 50 -11.65 4.64 1.97
C TYR A 50 -12.55 5.81 2.32
N GLU A 51 -13.56 6.06 1.49
CA GLU A 51 -14.54 7.12 1.67
C GLU A 51 -15.36 6.94 2.95
N GLU A 52 -15.72 5.70 3.27
CA GLU A 52 -16.47 5.37 4.48
C GLU A 52 -15.72 5.61 5.79
N LEU A 53 -14.40 5.82 5.74
CA LEU A 53 -13.62 6.15 6.94
C LEU A 53 -14.06 7.48 7.59
N THR A 54 -14.81 8.30 6.87
CA THR A 54 -15.42 9.53 7.40
C THR A 54 -16.77 9.31 8.10
N SER A 55 -17.36 8.15 7.96
CA SER A 55 -18.66 7.80 8.57
C SER A 55 -18.59 7.87 10.10
N SER A 56 -19.65 8.38 10.71
CA SER A 56 -19.80 8.46 12.16
C SER A 56 -19.75 7.11 12.88
N LYS A 57 -19.99 6.00 12.16
CA LYS A 57 -19.80 4.64 12.71
C LYS A 57 -18.37 4.39 13.19
N TRP A 58 -17.39 5.12 12.64
CA TRP A 58 -15.98 5.02 12.99
C TRP A 58 -15.52 6.06 14.01
N ASN A 59 -16.43 6.84 14.59
CA ASN A 59 -16.07 7.89 15.56
C ASN A 59 -15.22 7.29 16.69
N ARG A 60 -13.98 7.83 16.84
CA ARG A 60 -12.99 7.39 17.82
C ARG A 60 -12.61 5.89 17.73
N ARG A 61 -12.69 5.31 16.53
CA ARG A 61 -12.40 3.90 16.30
C ARG A 61 -11.25 3.65 15.32
N ILE A 62 -10.66 4.71 14.76
CA ILE A 62 -9.56 4.62 13.79
C ILE A 62 -8.23 4.89 14.48
N CYS A 63 -7.22 4.03 14.22
CA CYS A 63 -5.82 4.33 14.49
C CYS A 63 -5.07 4.59 13.18
N SER A 64 -4.13 5.53 13.20
CA SER A 64 -3.25 5.80 12.08
C SER A 64 -1.84 6.13 12.54
N ARG A 65 -0.88 5.88 11.68
CA ARG A 65 0.44 6.50 11.77
C ARG A 65 0.35 7.93 11.22
N SER A 66 1.42 8.72 11.37
CA SER A 66 1.48 10.10 10.87
C SER A 66 0.96 10.22 9.42
N GLY A 67 0.16 11.24 9.18
CA GLY A 67 -0.30 11.61 7.84
C GLY A 67 0.86 11.97 6.90
N LYS A 68 2.00 12.41 7.44
CA LYS A 68 3.24 12.71 6.70
C LYS A 68 4.04 11.48 6.30
N ASN A 69 3.64 10.29 6.75
CA ASN A 69 4.30 9.08 6.31
C ASN A 69 4.05 8.81 4.82
N ASP A 70 5.07 8.39 4.09
CA ASP A 70 5.00 8.14 2.64
C ASP A 70 3.78 7.31 2.22
N TYR A 71 3.43 6.25 2.97
CA TYR A 71 2.29 5.39 2.62
C TYR A 71 0.95 6.10 2.77
N ASN A 72 0.80 7.00 3.74
CA ASN A 72 -0.39 7.82 3.90
C ASN A 72 -0.41 8.96 2.87
N ILE A 73 0.74 9.59 2.60
CA ILE A 73 0.87 10.58 1.52
C ILE A 73 0.47 9.99 0.17
N ASP A 74 0.89 8.76 -0.15
CA ASP A 74 0.55 8.11 -1.42
C ASP A 74 -0.96 7.81 -1.50
N LEU A 75 -1.57 7.32 -0.42
CA LEU A 75 -3.02 7.15 -0.37
C LEU A 75 -3.76 8.49 -0.52
N ILE A 76 -3.35 9.54 0.20
CA ILE A 76 -3.98 10.87 0.10
C ILE A 76 -3.81 11.43 -1.32
N ALA A 77 -2.63 11.24 -1.94
CA ALA A 77 -2.38 11.63 -3.34
C ALA A 77 -3.29 10.88 -4.31
N SER A 78 -3.52 9.59 -4.09
CA SER A 78 -4.50 8.80 -4.84
C SER A 78 -5.93 9.33 -4.66
N MET A 79 -6.32 9.72 -3.43
CA MET A 79 -7.62 10.35 -3.17
C MET A 79 -7.75 11.69 -3.91
N VAL A 80 -6.68 12.52 -3.96
CA VAL A 80 -6.68 13.76 -4.75
C VAL A 80 -6.87 13.47 -6.24
N ALA A 81 -6.21 12.44 -6.76
CA ALA A 81 -6.36 12.08 -8.18
C ALA A 81 -7.79 11.62 -8.52
N HIS A 82 -8.50 10.96 -7.60
CA HIS A 82 -9.88 10.50 -7.82
C HIS A 82 -10.95 11.56 -7.54
N HIS A 83 -10.75 12.38 -6.52
CA HIS A 83 -11.81 13.27 -5.98
C HIS A 83 -11.47 14.76 -6.05
N GLY A 84 -10.22 15.11 -6.37
CA GLY A 84 -9.75 16.48 -6.32
C GLY A 84 -9.37 16.94 -4.90
N LEU A 85 -8.80 18.13 -4.83
CA LEU A 85 -8.20 18.66 -3.58
C LEU A 85 -9.24 18.93 -2.48
N GLU A 86 -10.34 19.59 -2.81
CA GLU A 86 -11.33 20.00 -1.80
C GLU A 86 -12.05 18.80 -1.17
N GLU A 87 -12.50 17.86 -1.98
CA GLU A 87 -13.16 16.65 -1.46
C GLU A 87 -12.17 15.79 -0.65
N THR A 88 -10.91 15.70 -1.07
CA THR A 88 -9.87 14.98 -0.31
C THR A 88 -9.58 15.68 1.02
N LYS A 89 -9.61 17.02 1.05
CA LYS A 89 -9.46 17.78 2.30
C LYS A 89 -10.60 17.49 3.28
N LEU A 90 -11.85 17.47 2.78
CA LEU A 90 -13.01 17.13 3.60
C LEU A 90 -12.93 15.68 4.10
N TRP A 91 -12.56 14.75 3.23
CA TRP A 91 -12.32 13.35 3.60
C TRP A 91 -11.25 13.25 4.71
N LEU A 92 -10.09 13.87 4.53
CA LEU A 92 -8.99 13.79 5.50
C LEU A 92 -9.39 14.38 6.86
N LYS A 93 -10.19 15.46 6.86
CA LYS A 93 -10.76 16.05 8.07
C LYS A 93 -11.71 15.08 8.77
N GLY A 94 -12.62 14.44 8.03
CA GLY A 94 -13.54 13.44 8.60
C GLY A 94 -12.80 12.21 9.15
N VAL A 95 -11.75 11.73 8.48
CA VAL A 95 -10.89 10.67 9.02
C VAL A 95 -10.21 11.12 10.31
N LYS A 96 -9.69 12.36 10.38
CA LYS A 96 -9.08 12.91 11.61
C LYS A 96 -10.10 12.93 12.77
N GLU A 97 -11.33 13.37 12.52
CA GLU A 97 -12.39 13.42 13.53
C GLU A 97 -12.73 12.00 14.09
N ASN A 98 -12.53 10.96 13.30
CA ASN A 98 -12.77 9.59 13.68
C ASN A 98 -11.55 8.88 14.33
N LEU A 99 -10.43 9.57 14.49
CA LEU A 99 -9.26 8.99 15.15
C LEU A 99 -9.53 8.74 16.63
N ALA A 100 -9.17 7.55 17.11
CA ALA A 100 -9.25 7.17 18.51
C ALA A 100 -8.15 7.85 19.36
N ARG A 101 -7.06 8.21 18.72
CA ARG A 101 -5.89 8.84 19.32
C ARG A 101 -5.09 9.62 18.29
N ARG A 102 -4.21 10.50 18.75
CA ARG A 102 -3.23 11.18 17.90
C ARG A 102 -2.41 10.14 17.09
N PRO A 103 -2.16 10.40 15.78
CA PRO A 103 -1.33 9.53 14.94
C PRO A 103 0.06 9.32 15.53
N GLN A 104 0.51 8.06 15.56
CA GLN A 104 1.82 7.69 16.10
C GLN A 104 2.26 6.28 15.69
N GLY A 105 3.55 5.99 15.81
CA GLY A 105 4.10 4.66 15.55
C GLY A 105 4.09 4.26 14.06
N ASN A 106 4.29 2.98 13.80
CA ASN A 106 4.27 2.37 12.47
C ASN A 106 3.03 1.47 12.27
N ASP A 107 2.89 0.83 11.11
CA ASP A 107 1.73 0.00 10.80
C ASP A 107 1.53 -1.15 11.81
N ARG A 108 2.62 -1.78 12.28
CA ARG A 108 2.54 -2.84 13.32
C ARG A 108 2.04 -2.31 14.66
N ALA A 109 2.44 -1.08 15.01
CA ALA A 109 1.95 -0.41 16.21
C ALA A 109 0.44 -0.10 16.14
N GLN A 110 -0.11 0.10 14.95
CA GLN A 110 -1.56 0.24 14.76
C GLN A 110 -2.27 -1.09 15.00
N VAL A 111 -1.76 -2.21 14.48
CA VAL A 111 -2.34 -3.53 14.73
C VAL A 111 -2.27 -3.89 16.23
N LYS A 112 -1.15 -3.57 16.90
CA LYS A 112 -1.06 -3.69 18.37
C LYS A 112 -2.13 -2.85 19.08
N ALA A 113 -2.40 -1.63 18.61
CA ALA A 113 -3.45 -0.79 19.18
C ALA A 113 -4.84 -1.39 19.03
N ILE A 114 -5.14 -2.05 17.90
CA ILE A 114 -6.38 -2.81 17.74
C ILE A 114 -6.42 -3.99 18.71
N TYR A 115 -5.34 -4.74 18.82
CA TYR A 115 -5.25 -5.90 19.74
C TYR A 115 -5.55 -5.52 21.19
N VAL A 116 -5.02 -4.39 21.66
CA VAL A 116 -5.27 -3.91 23.04
C VAL A 116 -6.52 -3.04 23.18
N GLY A 117 -7.38 -2.96 22.17
CA GLY A 117 -8.68 -2.29 22.25
C GLY A 117 -8.65 -0.76 22.19
N GLN A 118 -7.55 -0.13 21.77
CA GLN A 118 -7.47 1.34 21.63
C GLN A 118 -8.23 1.87 20.42
N CYS A 119 -8.38 1.06 19.38
CA CYS A 119 -9.16 1.34 18.18
C CYS A 119 -9.66 0.03 17.58
N ASP A 120 -10.52 0.11 16.56
CA ASP A 120 -11.11 -1.06 15.94
C ASP A 120 -10.61 -1.31 14.54
N ILE A 121 -10.20 -0.24 13.85
CA ILE A 121 -9.62 -0.32 12.50
C ILE A 121 -8.36 0.55 12.39
N SER A 122 -7.51 0.20 11.41
CA SER A 122 -6.37 1.04 11.03
C SER A 122 -5.97 0.84 9.58
N LEU A 123 -5.41 1.88 8.97
CA LEU A 123 -4.71 1.78 7.69
C LEU A 123 -3.35 1.11 7.86
N GLY A 124 -3.00 0.19 6.96
CA GLY A 124 -1.69 -0.46 6.97
C GLY A 124 -1.35 -1.17 5.65
N ASN A 125 -0.08 -1.44 5.44
CA ASN A 125 0.37 -2.17 4.26
C ASN A 125 0.24 -3.68 4.47
N SER A 126 -0.21 -4.38 3.43
CA SER A 126 -0.54 -5.82 3.44
C SER A 126 0.57 -6.72 3.97
N TYR A 127 1.82 -6.48 3.58
CA TYR A 127 2.96 -7.33 3.93
C TYR A 127 3.29 -7.37 5.43
N TYR A 128 2.90 -6.36 6.20
CA TYR A 128 3.13 -6.38 7.65
C TYR A 128 2.35 -7.48 8.35
N PHE A 129 1.21 -7.90 7.80
CA PHE A 129 0.44 -9.01 8.36
C PHE A 129 1.26 -10.30 8.42
N GLY A 130 1.90 -10.66 7.29
CA GLY A 130 2.77 -11.83 7.25
C GLY A 130 3.98 -11.70 8.16
N LYS A 131 4.62 -10.53 8.17
CA LYS A 131 5.76 -10.28 9.06
C LYS A 131 5.40 -10.38 10.54
N MET A 132 4.22 -9.94 10.94
CA MET A 132 3.74 -10.07 12.32
C MET A 132 3.40 -11.52 12.66
N LEU A 133 2.81 -12.29 11.74
CA LEU A 133 2.52 -13.71 11.98
C LEU A 133 3.79 -14.55 12.12
N ALA A 134 4.87 -14.18 11.43
CA ALA A 134 6.17 -14.84 11.55
C ALA A 134 6.94 -14.46 12.84
N ASP A 135 6.54 -13.39 13.52
CA ASP A 135 7.17 -12.89 14.73
C ASP A 135 6.40 -13.37 15.97
N LYS A 136 7.08 -14.15 16.83
CA LYS A 136 6.47 -14.74 18.04
C LYS A 136 5.86 -13.71 19.00
N GLU A 137 6.41 -12.50 19.06
CA GLU A 137 5.91 -11.43 19.92
C GLU A 137 4.71 -10.69 19.32
N GLN A 138 4.52 -10.76 18.01
CA GLN A 138 3.53 -9.97 17.28
C GLN A 138 2.40 -10.82 16.69
N GLN A 139 2.55 -12.15 16.65
CA GLN A 139 1.58 -13.04 16.02
C GLN A 139 0.16 -12.91 16.61
N GLU A 140 0.04 -12.67 17.91
CA GLU A 140 -1.28 -12.51 18.53
C GLU A 140 -1.97 -11.21 18.06
N TRP A 141 -1.20 -10.14 17.83
CA TRP A 141 -1.75 -8.91 17.24
C TRP A 141 -2.31 -9.18 15.85
N ALA A 142 -1.54 -9.89 15.01
CA ALA A 142 -1.99 -10.24 13.66
C ALA A 142 -3.21 -11.17 13.69
N ARG A 143 -3.27 -12.15 14.61
CA ARG A 143 -4.42 -13.06 14.74
C ARG A 143 -5.70 -12.37 15.18
N SER A 144 -5.63 -11.24 15.88
CA SER A 144 -6.77 -10.47 16.35
C SER A 144 -7.47 -9.66 15.25
N VAL A 145 -6.84 -9.50 14.08
CA VAL A 145 -7.38 -8.70 12.99
C VAL A 145 -7.70 -9.52 11.75
N LYS A 146 -8.65 -9.04 10.96
CA LYS A 146 -8.89 -9.42 9.57
C LYS A 146 -8.41 -8.31 8.64
N LEU A 147 -8.11 -8.67 7.39
CA LEU A 147 -7.71 -7.75 6.35
C LEU A 147 -8.91 -7.41 5.47
N LEU A 148 -9.22 -6.13 5.35
CA LEU A 148 -10.23 -5.63 4.42
C LEU A 148 -9.50 -4.85 3.32
N PHE A 149 -9.72 -5.26 2.08
CA PHE A 149 -9.20 -4.57 0.91
C PHE A 149 -10.24 -3.52 0.49
N PRO A 150 -9.98 -2.21 0.62
CA PRO A 150 -10.98 -1.21 0.34
C PRO A 150 -11.35 -1.11 -1.14
N ASN A 151 -12.57 -0.63 -1.40
CA ASN A 151 -13.05 -0.27 -2.74
C ASN A 151 -13.14 -1.42 -3.74
N GLN A 152 -13.33 -2.67 -3.29
CA GLN A 152 -13.38 -3.84 -4.18
C GLN A 152 -14.58 -3.82 -5.13
N GLU A 153 -15.68 -3.18 -4.75
CA GLU A 153 -16.89 -3.03 -5.58
C GLU A 153 -16.81 -1.85 -6.58
N ASN A 154 -15.71 -1.09 -6.57
CA ASN A 154 -15.57 0.06 -7.44
C ASN A 154 -14.15 0.20 -8.05
N ARG A 155 -13.34 1.19 -7.64
CA ARG A 155 -12.03 1.47 -8.25
C ARG A 155 -10.90 0.51 -7.85
N GLY A 156 -11.09 -0.27 -6.81
CA GLY A 156 -10.06 -1.14 -6.26
C GLY A 156 -9.21 -0.50 -5.16
N THR A 157 -8.43 -1.35 -4.50
CA THR A 157 -7.56 -0.94 -3.39
C THR A 157 -6.33 -0.16 -3.88
N HIS A 158 -6.02 0.96 -3.24
CA HIS A 158 -4.76 1.67 -3.51
C HIS A 158 -3.56 0.75 -3.27
N VAL A 159 -2.65 0.75 -4.22
CA VAL A 159 -1.42 -0.02 -4.16
C VAL A 159 -0.20 0.87 -4.38
N ASN A 160 0.90 0.48 -3.77
CA ASN A 160 2.22 1.01 -4.07
C ASN A 160 3.14 -0.15 -4.47
N ILE A 161 4.29 0.14 -5.05
CA ILE A 161 5.24 -0.86 -5.51
C ILE A 161 6.60 -0.72 -4.83
N SER A 162 7.34 -1.81 -4.75
CA SER A 162 8.80 -1.77 -4.78
C SER A 162 9.23 -1.75 -6.23
N GLY A 163 10.26 -0.99 -6.56
CA GLY A 163 10.67 -0.82 -7.94
C GLY A 163 12.18 -0.85 -8.10
N MET A 164 12.61 -0.96 -9.36
CA MET A 164 14.00 -0.90 -9.77
C MET A 164 14.17 0.07 -10.93
N ALA A 165 15.33 0.68 -11.00
CA ALA A 165 15.72 1.60 -12.07
C ALA A 165 17.22 1.49 -12.33
N LEU A 166 17.62 1.66 -13.58
CA LEU A 166 19.04 1.74 -13.94
C LEU A 166 19.51 3.19 -13.78
N THR A 167 20.51 3.41 -12.95
CA THR A 167 21.06 4.75 -12.74
C THR A 167 21.81 5.24 -13.98
N LYS A 168 21.80 6.55 -14.21
CA LYS A 168 22.38 7.19 -15.41
C LYS A 168 23.84 6.81 -15.66
N TYR A 169 24.59 6.63 -14.61
CA TYR A 169 26.04 6.36 -14.67
C TYR A 169 26.40 4.97 -14.15
N ALA A 170 25.49 3.99 -14.31
CA ALA A 170 25.75 2.60 -13.91
C ALA A 170 26.96 2.05 -14.69
N PRO A 171 28.07 1.68 -14.02
CA PRO A 171 29.29 1.24 -14.69
C PRO A 171 29.14 -0.16 -15.31
N ASN A 172 28.28 -1.00 -14.76
CA ASN A 172 28.05 -2.38 -15.16
C ASN A 172 26.61 -2.55 -15.70
N ARG A 173 26.29 -1.79 -16.76
CA ARG A 173 24.93 -1.73 -17.32
C ARG A 173 24.37 -3.10 -17.70
N GLU A 174 25.17 -3.92 -18.38
CA GLU A 174 24.71 -5.24 -18.83
C GLU A 174 24.39 -6.19 -17.68
N ASP A 175 25.21 -6.21 -16.63
CA ASP A 175 24.98 -7.05 -15.46
C ASP A 175 23.81 -6.53 -14.61
N ALA A 176 23.64 -5.21 -14.55
CA ALA A 176 22.46 -4.61 -13.94
C ALA A 176 21.17 -5.04 -14.66
N ILE A 177 21.13 -5.06 -15.98
CA ILE A 177 19.98 -5.53 -16.75
C ILE A 177 19.75 -7.04 -16.54
N LYS A 178 20.80 -7.87 -16.49
CA LYS A 178 20.67 -9.28 -16.14
C LYS A 178 20.04 -9.48 -14.75
N LEU A 179 20.49 -8.68 -13.76
CA LEU A 179 19.90 -8.68 -12.43
C LEU A 179 18.42 -8.25 -12.47
N MET A 180 18.08 -7.19 -13.20
CA MET A 180 16.69 -6.75 -13.34
C MET A 180 15.80 -7.84 -13.94
N ARG A 181 16.27 -8.55 -14.98
CA ARG A 181 15.55 -9.71 -15.56
C ARG A 181 15.37 -10.85 -14.54
N PHE A 182 16.40 -11.14 -13.75
CA PHE A 182 16.29 -12.15 -12.68
C PHE A 182 15.24 -11.74 -11.63
N LEU A 183 15.23 -10.48 -11.20
CA LEU A 183 14.31 -9.99 -10.17
C LEU A 183 12.82 -10.05 -10.60
N VAL A 184 12.52 -10.07 -11.90
CA VAL A 184 11.17 -10.28 -12.43
C VAL A 184 10.91 -11.72 -12.87
N SER A 185 11.87 -12.64 -12.70
CA SER A 185 11.66 -14.06 -12.98
C SER A 185 10.65 -14.67 -12.00
N GLU A 186 10.03 -15.77 -12.41
CA GLU A 186 9.09 -16.50 -11.54
C GLU A 186 9.74 -16.91 -10.21
N GLU A 187 11.00 -17.37 -10.26
CA GLU A 187 11.78 -17.77 -9.07
C GLU A 187 11.93 -16.61 -8.09
N ALA A 188 12.43 -15.45 -8.54
CA ALA A 188 12.62 -14.30 -7.67
C ALA A 188 11.29 -13.75 -7.14
N GLN A 189 10.25 -13.70 -7.97
CA GLN A 189 8.93 -13.23 -7.59
C GLN A 189 8.27 -14.14 -6.53
N LYS A 190 8.50 -15.44 -6.60
CA LYS A 190 8.08 -16.41 -5.58
C LYS A 190 8.78 -16.14 -4.25
N ILE A 191 10.09 -15.87 -4.27
CA ILE A 191 10.86 -15.51 -3.06
C ILE A 191 10.26 -14.25 -2.40
N TYR A 192 9.93 -13.20 -3.17
CA TYR A 192 9.28 -12.01 -2.62
C TYR A 192 7.93 -12.33 -1.96
N ALA A 193 7.12 -13.17 -2.60
CA ALA A 193 5.82 -13.55 -2.04
C ALA A 193 5.94 -14.36 -0.75
N GLU A 194 6.92 -15.26 -0.66
CA GLU A 194 7.11 -16.16 0.48
C GLU A 194 7.83 -15.49 1.67
N VAL A 195 8.85 -14.67 1.39
CA VAL A 195 9.74 -14.10 2.42
C VAL A 195 9.30 -12.70 2.85
N ASN A 196 8.88 -11.88 1.89
CA ASN A 196 8.45 -10.51 2.17
C ASN A 196 6.94 -10.37 2.35
N TYR A 197 6.16 -11.39 1.97
CA TYR A 197 4.68 -11.34 1.98
C TYR A 197 4.13 -10.19 1.13
N GLU A 198 4.82 -9.87 0.03
CA GLU A 198 4.39 -8.87 -0.96
C GLU A 198 3.76 -9.59 -2.15
N PHE A 199 2.79 -8.95 -2.81
CA PHE A 199 2.18 -9.52 -4.01
C PHE A 199 3.16 -9.41 -5.18
N PRO A 200 3.37 -10.49 -5.96
CA PRO A 200 4.18 -10.42 -7.15
C PRO A 200 3.61 -9.44 -8.18
N VAL A 201 4.48 -8.72 -8.87
CA VAL A 201 4.07 -7.90 -10.02
C VAL A 201 3.83 -8.78 -11.26
N ARG A 202 4.57 -9.88 -11.39
CA ARG A 202 4.43 -10.86 -12.47
C ARG A 202 3.18 -11.71 -12.26
N GLN A 203 2.35 -11.79 -13.30
CA GLN A 203 1.15 -12.63 -13.27
C GLN A 203 1.49 -14.12 -13.24
N GLY A 204 0.61 -14.93 -12.62
CA GLY A 204 0.75 -16.39 -12.55
C GLY A 204 1.74 -16.92 -11.51
N VAL A 205 2.43 -16.05 -10.79
CA VAL A 205 3.32 -16.47 -9.69
C VAL A 205 2.49 -16.86 -8.47
N ALA A 206 2.79 -18.03 -7.91
CA ALA A 206 2.11 -18.53 -6.72
C ALA A 206 2.33 -17.60 -5.52
N LEU A 207 1.25 -17.27 -4.82
CA LEU A 207 1.30 -16.54 -3.56
C LEU A 207 1.70 -17.46 -2.40
N SER A 208 2.26 -16.88 -1.35
CA SER A 208 2.43 -17.61 -0.09
C SER A 208 1.07 -18.11 0.43
N PRO A 209 1.01 -19.23 1.17
CA PRO A 209 -0.25 -19.72 1.75
C PRO A 209 -1.01 -18.65 2.55
N LEU A 210 -0.29 -17.70 3.13
CA LEU A 210 -0.84 -16.60 3.91
C LEU A 210 -1.56 -15.55 3.04
N LEU A 211 -1.05 -15.28 1.84
CA LEU A 211 -1.62 -14.31 0.91
C LEU A 211 -2.65 -14.94 -0.04
N LYS A 212 -2.64 -16.27 -0.17
CA LYS A 212 -3.53 -17.03 -1.06
C LYS A 212 -5.03 -16.67 -0.90
N PRO A 213 -5.58 -16.47 0.32
CA PRO A 213 -6.96 -16.05 0.50
C PRO A 213 -7.31 -14.69 -0.12
N TYR A 214 -6.30 -13.88 -0.44
CA TYR A 214 -6.44 -12.53 -1.00
C TYR A 214 -6.01 -12.46 -2.47
N GLU A 215 -5.80 -13.61 -3.10
CA GLU A 215 -5.52 -13.69 -4.53
C GLU A 215 -6.68 -13.10 -5.33
N GLY A 216 -6.35 -12.27 -6.32
CA GLY A 216 -7.36 -11.66 -7.19
C GLY A 216 -8.04 -10.41 -6.61
N PHE A 217 -7.54 -9.83 -5.51
CA PHE A 217 -8.03 -8.52 -5.09
C PHE A 217 -7.86 -7.51 -6.22
N ILE A 218 -8.82 -6.61 -6.35
CA ILE A 218 -8.81 -5.58 -7.38
C ILE A 218 -7.95 -4.43 -6.89
N SER A 219 -6.82 -4.17 -7.57
CA SER A 219 -6.01 -2.98 -7.34
C SER A 219 -6.56 -1.79 -8.09
N ASP A 220 -6.38 -0.59 -7.52
CA ASP A 220 -6.69 0.66 -8.21
C ASP A 220 -5.94 0.73 -9.54
N LYS A 221 -6.65 1.08 -10.60
CA LYS A 221 -6.13 1.10 -11.98
C LYS A 221 -5.46 2.42 -12.34
N ILE A 222 -5.49 3.41 -11.46
CA ILE A 222 -4.78 4.67 -11.72
C ILE A 222 -3.28 4.41 -11.85
N PRO A 223 -2.63 4.82 -12.95
CA PRO A 223 -1.19 4.65 -13.08
C PRO A 223 -0.44 5.38 -11.95
N LEU A 224 0.63 4.78 -11.46
CA LEU A 224 1.43 5.38 -10.37
C LEU A 224 1.90 6.79 -10.71
N ILE A 225 2.27 7.03 -11.97
CA ILE A 225 2.72 8.33 -12.46
C ILE A 225 1.64 9.42 -12.32
N ASP A 226 0.37 9.04 -12.41
CA ASP A 226 -0.74 9.99 -12.43
C ASP A 226 -1.11 10.50 -11.02
N PHE A 227 -0.92 9.71 -9.97
CA PHE A 227 -1.18 10.20 -8.62
C PHE A 227 0.07 10.75 -7.92
N ILE A 228 1.26 10.31 -8.29
CA ILE A 228 2.50 10.71 -7.62
C ILE A 228 2.76 12.23 -7.73
N GLN A 229 2.25 12.88 -8.78
CA GLN A 229 2.32 14.32 -8.94
C GLN A 229 1.59 15.10 -7.82
N TYR A 230 0.59 14.47 -7.18
CA TYR A 230 -0.19 15.07 -6.08
C TYR A 230 0.41 14.85 -4.69
N ARG A 231 1.59 14.19 -4.56
CA ARG A 231 2.23 13.95 -3.25
C ARG A 231 2.52 15.23 -2.48
N ARG A 232 2.90 16.30 -3.18
CA ARG A 232 3.13 17.62 -2.56
C ARG A 232 1.82 18.18 -2.01
N ASP A 233 0.77 18.12 -2.79
CA ASP A 233 -0.56 18.62 -2.38
C ASP A 233 -1.10 17.78 -1.21
N ALA A 234 -0.96 16.46 -1.27
CA ALA A 234 -1.29 15.56 -0.17
C ALA A 234 -0.58 15.95 1.13
N SER A 235 0.72 16.25 1.06
CA SER A 235 1.49 16.71 2.21
C SER A 235 0.98 18.05 2.76
N ILE A 236 0.61 18.99 1.89
CA ILE A 236 0.03 20.28 2.28
C ILE A 236 -1.35 20.08 2.96
N LEU A 237 -2.18 19.17 2.43
CA LEU A 237 -3.47 18.85 3.03
C LEU A 237 -3.34 18.28 4.45
N VAL A 238 -2.33 17.43 4.71
CA VAL A 238 -2.04 16.92 6.06
C VAL A 238 -1.78 18.06 7.04
N ASP A 239 -1.00 19.09 6.64
CA ASP A 239 -0.74 20.28 7.47
C ASP A 239 -1.97 21.13 7.64
N GLN A 240 -2.69 21.44 6.56
CA GLN A 240 -3.88 22.29 6.60
C GLN A 240 -4.99 21.72 7.49
N VAL A 241 -5.13 20.38 7.52
CA VAL A 241 -6.10 19.71 8.38
C VAL A 241 -5.56 19.52 9.80
N GLY A 242 -4.25 19.68 10.01
CA GLY A 242 -3.58 19.37 11.28
C GLY A 242 -3.71 17.89 11.66
N PHE A 243 -3.60 16.98 10.69
CA PHE A 243 -3.91 15.55 10.88
C PHE A 243 -3.12 14.91 12.01
N ASP A 244 -1.89 15.33 12.23
CA ASP A 244 -0.97 14.81 13.24
C ASP A 244 -1.04 15.54 14.60
N GLU A 245 -1.98 16.49 14.77
CA GLU A 245 -2.15 17.29 15.98
C GLU A 245 -3.13 16.68 17.00
#